data_49b143dd53cb7c0b37c5c39c1311b155
#
_entry.id   49b143dd53cb7c0b37c5c39c1311b155
#
_cell.length_a   1.000
_cell.length_b   1.000
_cell.length_c   1.000
_cell.angle_alpha   90.00
_cell.angle_beta   90.00
_cell.angle_gamma   90.00
#
_symmetry.space_group_name_H-M   'P 1'
#
loop_
_entity.id
_entity.type
_entity.pdbx_description
1 polymer ?
#
loop_
_entity_poly.entity_id
_entity_poly.type
_entity_poly.pdbx_seq_one_letter_code
_entity_poly.pdbx_strand_id
1 'polypeptide(L)'
;DSSKIAREVEYEFFNATFNDGTDGNPREMRGIAEWVASGNGSSAYAHDTAGDGTGSAQGLDFDAMAETLKLMYDAGAPLQNVVLFARPGSVLDLNQNLVKSGSNQMAILPRDRNVAGINIDTIITPFGNIGLAVNEFVPADQAFILDLAYLDVCFLNIPGKGGVFVEDTDNDDAAAVSKRVYMEIGLEKGPAEYHAVINGVS
;
A
#
# COMPACT_ATOMS: atom_id res chain seq x y z
N ASP A 1 -1.80 23.16 -6.59
CA ASP A 1 -2.39 22.20 -7.53
C ASP A 1 -2.86 20.96 -6.73
N SER A 2 -4.18 20.72 -6.70
CA SER A 2 -4.79 19.64 -5.88
C SER A 2 -4.28 18.24 -6.28
N SER A 3 -3.96 18.05 -7.55
CA SER A 3 -3.43 16.76 -8.03
C SER A 3 -2.03 16.46 -7.46
N LYS A 4 -1.21 17.48 -7.26
CA LYS A 4 0.10 17.32 -6.64
C LYS A 4 -0.03 16.90 -5.17
N ILE A 5 -0.94 17.54 -4.43
CA ILE A 5 -1.20 17.19 -3.02
C ILE A 5 -1.72 15.76 -2.91
N ALA A 6 -2.65 15.35 -3.77
CA ALA A 6 -3.16 13.99 -3.77
C ALA A 6 -2.05 12.94 -3.99
N ARG A 7 -1.14 13.19 -4.93
CA ARG A 7 0.02 12.31 -5.18
C ARG A 7 1.01 12.28 -4.02
N GLU A 8 1.25 13.41 -3.37
CA GLU A 8 2.10 13.47 -2.17
C GLU A 8 1.47 12.66 -1.02
N VAL A 9 0.17 12.79 -0.79
CA VAL A 9 -0.54 11.99 0.22
C VAL A 9 -0.47 10.49 -0.08
N GLU A 10 -0.68 10.11 -1.33
CA GLU A 10 -0.58 8.70 -1.76
C GLU A 10 0.84 8.15 -1.59
N TYR A 11 1.85 8.96 -1.91
CA TYR A 11 3.25 8.60 -1.65
C TYR A 11 3.51 8.37 -0.16
N GLU A 12 3.05 9.28 0.70
CA GLU A 12 3.22 9.19 2.15
C GLU A 12 2.50 7.98 2.76
N PHE A 13 1.35 7.57 2.24
CA PHE A 13 0.69 6.36 2.70
C PHE A 13 1.56 5.11 2.57
N PHE A 14 2.37 5.01 1.54
CA PHE A 14 3.29 3.89 1.36
C PHE A 14 4.64 4.12 2.05
N ASN A 15 5.23 5.30 1.95
CA ASN A 15 6.66 5.53 2.20
C ASN A 15 6.97 6.36 3.45
N ALA A 16 5.96 6.97 4.11
CA ALA A 16 6.21 7.82 5.26
C ALA A 16 6.91 7.05 6.39
N THR A 17 7.89 7.70 7.00
CA THR A 17 8.59 7.21 8.20
C THR A 17 8.07 7.97 9.42
N PHE A 18 7.64 7.22 10.43
CA PHE A 18 7.04 7.80 11.63
C PHE A 18 7.95 8.79 12.34
N ASN A 19 7.43 9.98 12.59
CA ASN A 19 8.07 10.98 13.43
C ASN A 19 7.04 11.60 14.38
N ASP A 20 7.32 11.57 15.68
CA ASP A 20 6.44 12.13 16.71
C ASP A 20 6.63 13.65 16.91
N GLY A 21 7.61 14.26 16.23
CA GLY A 21 7.92 15.68 16.28
C GLY A 21 8.72 16.11 17.51
N THR A 22 9.27 15.17 18.32
CA THR A 22 10.04 15.50 19.51
C THR A 22 11.44 16.02 19.22
N ASP A 23 12.00 15.69 18.07
CA ASP A 23 13.36 16.07 17.63
C ASP A 23 13.39 17.38 16.84
N GLY A 24 12.29 18.15 16.81
CA GLY A 24 12.19 19.40 16.08
C GLY A 24 11.87 19.23 14.58
N ASN A 25 11.68 18.02 14.12
CA ASN A 25 11.16 17.71 12.80
C ASN A 25 9.61 17.77 12.79
N PRO A 26 8.97 18.01 11.66
CA PRO A 26 7.52 17.89 11.54
C PRO A 26 7.05 16.48 11.93
N ARG A 27 5.85 16.40 12.49
CA ARG A 27 5.20 15.10 12.73
C ARG A 27 4.85 14.45 11.39
N GLU A 28 5.16 13.17 11.29
CA GLU A 28 4.86 12.35 10.13
C GLU A 28 4.13 11.07 10.54
N MET A 29 3.19 10.63 9.72
CA MET A 29 2.49 9.37 9.95
C MET A 29 3.42 8.18 9.64
N ARG A 30 3.07 7.02 10.13
CA ARG A 30 3.74 5.78 9.74
C ARG A 30 3.14 5.24 8.45
N GLY A 31 3.94 5.13 7.40
CA GLY A 31 3.54 4.52 6.13
C GLY A 31 3.37 3.00 6.21
N ILE A 32 2.75 2.43 5.19
CA ILE A 32 2.50 0.98 5.10
C ILE A 32 3.83 0.21 5.09
N ALA A 33 4.81 0.66 4.31
CA ALA A 33 6.11 -0.02 4.21
C ALA A 33 6.82 -0.12 5.56
N GLU A 34 6.90 0.98 6.31
CA GLU A 34 7.48 0.96 7.64
C GLU A 34 6.67 0.11 8.61
N TRP A 35 5.35 0.21 8.55
CA TRP A 35 4.49 -0.51 9.48
C TRP A 35 4.55 -2.02 9.27
N VAL A 36 4.52 -2.49 8.03
CA VAL A 36 4.58 -3.93 7.71
C VAL A 36 6.00 -4.48 7.88
N ALA A 37 7.04 -3.69 7.56
CA ALA A 37 8.43 -4.12 7.66
C ALA A 37 9.01 -4.06 9.09
N SER A 38 8.55 -3.14 9.93
CA SER A 38 9.21 -2.84 11.22
C SER A 38 8.88 -3.78 12.37
N GLY A 39 8.36 -4.97 12.11
CA GLY A 39 8.21 -6.00 13.14
C GLY A 39 7.14 -5.74 14.20
N ASN A 40 6.26 -4.78 14.01
CA ASN A 40 5.10 -4.54 14.88
C ASN A 40 4.01 -5.61 14.70
N GLY A 41 4.42 -6.86 14.66
CA GLY A 41 3.56 -8.02 14.48
C GLY A 41 3.59 -8.65 13.09
N SER A 42 4.26 -8.03 12.11
CA SER A 42 4.18 -8.44 10.70
C SER A 42 5.39 -9.22 10.18
N SER A 43 6.46 -9.39 10.96
CA SER A 43 7.64 -10.15 10.51
C SER A 43 7.34 -11.61 10.14
N ALA A 44 6.21 -12.15 10.59
CA ALA A 44 5.75 -13.49 10.22
C ALA A 44 5.18 -13.57 8.79
N TYR A 45 4.89 -12.42 8.17
CA TYR A 45 4.23 -12.32 6.86
C TYR A 45 5.09 -11.62 5.81
N ALA A 46 6.37 -11.43 6.09
CA ALA A 46 7.33 -10.98 5.10
C ALA A 46 7.84 -12.21 4.33
N HIS A 47 7.53 -12.29 3.05
CA HIS A 47 8.10 -13.28 2.15
C HIS A 47 9.23 -12.63 1.35
N ASP A 48 10.37 -13.31 1.29
CA ASP A 48 11.50 -12.90 0.47
C ASP A 48 11.59 -13.83 -0.74
N THR A 49 11.38 -13.30 -1.94
CA THR A 49 11.46 -14.08 -3.18
C THR A 49 12.86 -14.65 -3.44
N ALA A 50 13.88 -14.11 -2.79
CA ALA A 50 15.25 -14.60 -2.88
C ALA A 50 15.52 -15.83 -2.00
N GLY A 51 14.62 -16.20 -1.10
CA GLY A 51 14.66 -17.45 -0.32
C GLY A 51 15.67 -17.50 0.83
N ASP A 52 16.64 -16.59 0.91
CA ASP A 52 17.72 -16.62 1.92
C ASP A 52 18.17 -15.24 2.42
N GLY A 53 17.46 -14.18 2.02
CA GLY A 53 17.81 -12.80 2.40
C GLY A 53 19.08 -12.25 1.73
N THR A 54 19.71 -12.99 0.82
CA THR A 54 20.95 -12.61 0.15
C THR A 54 20.89 -12.70 -1.38
N GLY A 55 19.80 -13.24 -1.93
CA GLY A 55 19.61 -13.47 -3.35
C GLY A 55 19.29 -12.22 -4.17
N SER A 56 19.56 -12.28 -5.45
CA SER A 56 19.11 -11.29 -6.41
C SER A 56 17.58 -11.32 -6.49
N ALA A 57 16.97 -10.15 -6.55
CA ALA A 57 15.54 -10.02 -6.79
C ALA A 57 15.09 -10.89 -7.98
N GLN A 58 14.10 -11.74 -7.76
CA GLN A 58 13.61 -12.67 -8.80
C GLN A 58 12.34 -12.17 -9.49
N GLY A 59 11.88 -10.99 -9.11
CA GLY A 59 10.62 -10.47 -9.55
C GLY A 59 9.42 -11.09 -8.82
N LEU A 60 8.27 -10.48 -8.97
CA LEU A 60 7.05 -10.99 -8.37
C LEU A 60 6.58 -12.24 -9.12
N ASP A 61 6.42 -13.34 -8.40
CA ASP A 61 5.86 -14.56 -8.95
C ASP A 61 4.62 -15.03 -8.17
N PHE A 62 3.97 -16.05 -8.73
CA PHE A 62 2.77 -16.60 -8.13
C PHE A 62 3.04 -17.40 -6.87
N ASP A 63 4.15 -18.11 -6.82
CA ASP A 63 4.50 -18.97 -5.71
C ASP A 63 4.75 -18.12 -4.45
N ALA A 64 5.49 -17.01 -4.59
CA ALA A 64 5.70 -16.03 -3.51
C ALA A 64 4.36 -15.45 -2.99
N MET A 65 3.46 -15.10 -3.92
CA MET A 65 2.13 -14.62 -3.55
C MET A 65 1.32 -15.69 -2.81
N ALA A 66 1.31 -16.92 -3.31
CA ALA A 66 0.54 -18.02 -2.71
C ALA A 66 1.08 -18.40 -1.32
N GLU A 67 2.39 -18.42 -1.13
CA GLU A 67 3.02 -18.67 0.17
C GLU A 67 2.68 -17.57 1.17
N THR A 68 2.74 -16.32 0.75
CA THR A 68 2.35 -15.18 1.59
C THR A 68 0.89 -15.26 2.01
N LEU A 69 -0.01 -15.59 1.09
CA LEU A 69 -1.44 -15.79 1.39
C LEU A 69 -1.67 -16.96 2.34
N LYS A 70 -0.91 -18.03 2.18
CA LYS A 70 -0.96 -19.16 3.11
C LYS A 70 -0.57 -18.72 4.53
N LEU A 71 0.49 -17.93 4.68
CA LEU A 71 0.89 -17.40 5.99
C LEU A 71 -0.20 -16.54 6.61
N MET A 72 -0.82 -15.64 5.82
CA MET A 72 -1.95 -14.82 6.28
C MET A 72 -3.14 -15.68 6.70
N TYR A 73 -3.47 -16.71 5.92
CA TYR A 73 -4.56 -17.65 6.23
C TYR A 73 -4.30 -18.43 7.52
N ASP A 74 -3.07 -18.95 7.68
CA ASP A 74 -2.66 -19.68 8.88
C ASP A 74 -2.72 -18.80 10.14
N ALA A 75 -2.57 -17.49 9.98
CA ALA A 75 -2.74 -16.50 11.04
C ALA A 75 -4.20 -16.08 11.31
N GLY A 76 -5.14 -16.57 10.51
CA GLY A 76 -6.56 -16.30 10.69
C GLY A 76 -7.08 -15.06 9.94
N ALA A 77 -6.36 -14.57 8.95
CA ALA A 77 -6.83 -13.48 8.09
C ALA A 77 -8.05 -13.92 7.24
N PRO A 78 -9.11 -13.11 7.14
CA PRO A 78 -10.34 -13.49 6.45
C PRO A 78 -10.20 -13.57 4.93
N LEU A 79 -9.20 -12.97 4.31
CA LEU A 79 -8.85 -12.95 2.88
C LEU A 79 -10.00 -12.59 1.91
N GLN A 80 -11.00 -11.84 2.38
CA GLN A 80 -12.19 -11.51 1.56
C GLN A 80 -12.02 -10.22 0.74
N ASN A 81 -11.34 -9.22 1.30
CA ASN A 81 -11.14 -7.90 0.68
C ASN A 81 -9.66 -7.59 0.43
N VAL A 82 -8.92 -8.63 0.11
CA VAL A 82 -7.48 -8.53 -0.08
C VAL A 82 -7.16 -8.00 -1.46
N VAL A 83 -6.21 -7.07 -1.51
CA VAL A 83 -5.70 -6.46 -2.74
C VAL A 83 -4.18 -6.51 -2.71
N LEU A 84 -3.59 -6.96 -3.81
CA LEU A 84 -2.16 -6.89 -4.07
C LEU A 84 -1.83 -5.52 -4.67
N PHE A 85 -1.01 -4.75 -3.99
CA PHE A 85 -0.44 -3.50 -4.47
C PHE A 85 0.99 -3.73 -4.94
N ALA A 86 1.25 -3.44 -6.20
CA ALA A 86 2.58 -3.59 -6.77
C ALA A 86 2.87 -2.51 -7.81
N ARG A 87 4.15 -2.27 -8.08
CA ARG A 87 4.57 -1.39 -9.17
C ARG A 87 4.24 -1.99 -10.54
N PRO A 88 4.14 -1.14 -11.59
CA PRO A 88 3.90 -1.59 -12.96
C PRO A 88 4.92 -2.65 -13.44
N GLY A 89 6.20 -2.51 -13.07
CA GLY A 89 7.25 -3.46 -13.39
C GLY A 89 7.00 -4.83 -12.77
N SER A 90 6.75 -4.87 -11.47
CA SER A 90 6.47 -6.12 -10.73
C SER A 90 5.20 -6.82 -11.23
N VAL A 91 4.19 -6.06 -11.65
CA VAL A 91 2.98 -6.63 -12.27
C VAL A 91 3.29 -7.23 -13.64
N LEU A 92 4.17 -6.60 -14.41
CA LEU A 92 4.62 -7.16 -15.69
C LEU A 92 5.39 -8.47 -15.48
N ASP A 93 6.27 -8.54 -14.47
CA ASP A 93 7.00 -9.75 -14.12
C ASP A 93 6.05 -10.87 -13.68
N LEU A 94 5.05 -10.56 -12.86
CA LEU A 94 4.00 -11.52 -12.49
C LEU A 94 3.32 -12.10 -13.72
N ASN A 95 2.91 -11.27 -14.68
CA ASN A 95 2.30 -11.72 -15.92
C ASN A 95 3.25 -12.60 -16.76
N GLN A 96 4.52 -12.20 -16.87
CA GLN A 96 5.50 -12.97 -17.63
C GLN A 96 5.79 -14.32 -16.96
N ASN A 97 5.89 -14.36 -15.65
CA ASN A 97 6.11 -15.58 -14.89
C ASN A 97 4.93 -16.53 -14.97
N LEU A 98 3.70 -16.02 -14.94
CA LEU A 98 2.48 -16.80 -15.19
C LEU A 98 2.48 -17.45 -16.58
N VAL A 99 2.91 -16.72 -17.59
CA VAL A 99 2.99 -17.24 -18.98
C VAL A 99 4.11 -18.26 -19.12
N LYS A 100 5.29 -18.01 -18.52
CA LYS A 100 6.47 -18.91 -18.62
C LYS A 100 6.27 -20.22 -17.88
N SER A 101 5.57 -20.22 -16.74
CA SER A 101 5.33 -21.43 -15.96
C SER A 101 4.38 -22.43 -16.62
N GLY A 102 3.78 -22.08 -17.76
CA GLY A 102 2.82 -22.93 -18.46
C GLY A 102 1.57 -23.24 -17.65
N SER A 103 1.40 -22.57 -16.55
CA SER A 103 0.30 -22.76 -15.62
C SER A 103 -0.95 -22.10 -16.18
N ASN A 104 -1.66 -22.81 -17.06
CA ASN A 104 -2.97 -22.42 -17.57
C ASN A 104 -4.06 -22.26 -16.47
N GLN A 105 -3.66 -22.32 -15.20
CA GLN A 105 -4.60 -22.36 -14.08
C GLN A 105 -4.89 -20.99 -13.48
N MET A 106 -4.24 -19.94 -13.97
CA MET A 106 -4.44 -18.61 -13.44
C MET A 106 -4.82 -17.64 -14.54
N ALA A 107 -6.00 -17.11 -14.42
CA ALA A 107 -6.46 -16.01 -15.23
C ALA A 107 -6.47 -14.73 -14.39
N ILE A 108 -5.79 -13.70 -14.87
CA ILE A 108 -6.09 -12.34 -14.45
C ILE A 108 -7.38 -11.98 -15.15
N LEU A 109 -8.46 -11.88 -14.40
CA LEU A 109 -9.74 -11.43 -14.92
C LEU A 109 -9.77 -9.90 -14.93
N PRO A 110 -9.84 -9.27 -16.11
CA PRO A 110 -9.85 -7.83 -16.19
C PRO A 110 -11.12 -7.25 -15.55
N ARG A 111 -10.94 -6.35 -14.58
CA ARG A 111 -11.96 -5.44 -14.02
C ARG A 111 -13.23 -6.10 -13.49
N ASP A 112 -13.11 -7.28 -12.90
CA ASP A 112 -14.29 -8.03 -12.43
C ASP A 112 -14.70 -7.65 -10.99
N ARG A 113 -13.92 -6.83 -10.28
CA ARG A 113 -14.17 -6.45 -8.89
C ARG A 113 -14.14 -4.94 -8.71
N ASN A 114 -15.17 -4.41 -8.04
CA ASN A 114 -15.21 -3.03 -7.59
C ASN A 114 -14.90 -2.96 -6.09
N VAL A 115 -13.82 -2.26 -5.72
CA VAL A 115 -13.45 -1.99 -4.33
C VAL A 115 -13.37 -0.48 -4.15
N ALA A 116 -14.13 0.05 -3.19
CA ALA A 116 -14.21 1.48 -2.92
C ALA A 116 -14.50 2.36 -4.16
N GLY A 117 -15.27 1.85 -5.13
CA GLY A 117 -15.61 2.56 -6.36
C GLY A 117 -14.58 2.45 -7.49
N ILE A 118 -13.49 1.71 -7.30
CA ILE A 118 -12.44 1.49 -8.29
C ILE A 118 -12.58 0.07 -8.87
N ASN A 119 -12.55 -0.06 -10.19
CA ASN A 119 -12.49 -1.36 -10.83
C ASN A 119 -11.05 -1.90 -10.73
N ILE A 120 -10.90 -3.06 -10.14
CA ILE A 120 -9.62 -3.72 -9.88
C ILE A 120 -9.56 -5.00 -10.68
N ASP A 121 -8.43 -5.27 -11.32
CA ASP A 121 -8.16 -6.57 -11.93
C ASP A 121 -8.10 -7.64 -10.83
N THR A 122 -8.56 -8.84 -11.13
CA THR A 122 -8.69 -9.91 -10.14
C THR A 122 -7.81 -11.09 -10.50
N ILE A 123 -7.05 -11.58 -9.53
CA ILE A 123 -6.25 -12.81 -9.64
C ILE A 123 -7.00 -13.92 -8.91
N ILE A 124 -7.21 -15.04 -9.57
CA ILE A 124 -7.82 -16.23 -8.96
C ILE A 124 -6.72 -17.04 -8.29
N THR A 125 -6.87 -17.28 -7.00
CA THR A 125 -5.93 -18.07 -6.20
C THR A 125 -6.67 -19.21 -5.49
N PRO A 126 -5.95 -20.25 -5.01
CA PRO A 126 -6.55 -21.30 -4.16
C PRO A 126 -7.18 -20.77 -2.87
N PHE A 127 -6.77 -19.58 -2.41
CA PHE A 127 -7.27 -18.94 -1.18
C PHE A 127 -8.42 -17.95 -1.45
N GLY A 128 -8.80 -17.76 -2.70
CA GLY A 128 -9.87 -16.85 -3.12
C GLY A 128 -9.45 -15.90 -4.23
N ASN A 129 -10.33 -14.96 -4.51
CA ASN A 129 -10.11 -13.94 -5.52
C ASN A 129 -9.45 -12.72 -4.89
N ILE A 130 -8.26 -12.36 -5.37
CA ILE A 130 -7.47 -11.25 -4.89
C ILE A 130 -7.51 -10.12 -5.90
N GLY A 131 -7.76 -8.90 -5.44
CA GLY A 131 -7.66 -7.72 -6.28
C GLY A 131 -6.20 -7.41 -6.62
N LEU A 132 -5.94 -6.89 -7.82
CA LEU A 132 -4.65 -6.36 -8.23
C LEU A 132 -4.78 -4.86 -8.48
N ALA A 133 -4.00 -4.08 -7.75
CA ALA A 133 -3.92 -2.63 -7.91
C ALA A 133 -2.49 -2.22 -8.25
N VAL A 134 -2.34 -1.55 -9.38
CA VAL A 134 -1.05 -1.02 -9.83
C VAL A 134 -0.86 0.37 -9.24
N ASN A 135 0.24 0.57 -8.51
CA ASN A 135 0.56 1.85 -7.91
C ASN A 135 2.05 2.19 -8.06
N GLU A 136 2.35 3.40 -8.54
CA GLU A 136 3.72 3.85 -8.79
C GLU A 136 4.49 4.20 -7.50
N PHE A 137 3.79 4.44 -6.39
CA PHE A 137 4.38 4.86 -5.11
C PHE A 137 4.75 3.71 -4.18
N VAL A 138 4.38 2.48 -4.53
CA VAL A 138 4.89 1.29 -3.84
C VAL A 138 6.42 1.26 -3.94
N PRO A 139 7.18 1.00 -2.86
CA PRO A 139 8.64 0.83 -2.94
C PRO A 139 9.06 -0.16 -4.03
N ALA A 140 10.21 0.09 -4.67
CA ALA A 140 10.59 -0.62 -5.90
C ALA A 140 10.83 -2.13 -5.69
N ASP A 141 11.27 -2.49 -4.50
CA ASP A 141 11.65 -3.85 -4.10
C ASP A 141 10.55 -4.58 -3.32
N GLN A 142 9.36 -3.99 -3.23
CA GLN A 142 8.28 -4.50 -2.40
C GLN A 142 6.95 -4.59 -3.17
N ALA A 143 6.13 -5.55 -2.77
CA ALA A 143 4.71 -5.60 -3.08
C ALA A 143 3.92 -5.87 -1.79
N PHE A 144 2.75 -5.29 -1.66
CA PHE A 144 1.94 -5.40 -0.45
C PHE A 144 0.64 -6.14 -0.72
N ILE A 145 0.32 -7.07 0.14
CA ILE A 145 -1.00 -7.72 0.19
C ILE A 145 -1.74 -7.12 1.38
N LEU A 146 -2.77 -6.32 1.10
CA LEU A 146 -3.49 -5.54 2.11
C LEU A 146 -4.97 -5.92 2.13
N ASP A 147 -5.53 -6.14 3.32
CA ASP A 147 -6.97 -6.26 3.48
C ASP A 147 -7.57 -4.85 3.68
N LEU A 148 -8.27 -4.36 2.67
CA LEU A 148 -8.83 -3.00 2.67
C LEU A 148 -10.02 -2.83 3.62
N ALA A 149 -10.59 -3.91 4.17
CA ALA A 149 -11.61 -3.80 5.20
C ALA A 149 -11.06 -3.34 6.56
N TYR A 150 -9.74 -3.43 6.73
CA TYR A 150 -9.03 -3.08 7.96
C TYR A 150 -8.04 -1.92 7.79
N LEU A 151 -8.17 -1.18 6.69
CA LEU A 151 -7.44 0.05 6.44
C LEU A 151 -8.43 1.19 6.26
N ASP A 152 -8.25 2.24 7.04
CA ASP A 152 -9.07 3.44 6.93
C ASP A 152 -8.22 4.71 7.01
N VAL A 153 -8.72 5.78 6.43
CA VAL A 153 -8.04 7.08 6.42
C VAL A 153 -8.68 7.96 7.49
N CYS A 154 -7.92 8.37 8.48
CA CYS A 154 -8.37 9.24 9.52
C CYS A 154 -7.86 10.67 9.35
N PHE A 155 -8.72 11.64 9.62
CA PHE A 155 -8.41 13.06 9.60
C PHE A 155 -8.47 13.61 11.01
N LEU A 156 -7.52 14.49 11.35
CA LEU A 156 -7.63 15.23 12.60
C LEU A 156 -8.82 16.19 12.54
N ASN A 157 -9.77 16.02 13.46
CA ASN A 157 -10.92 16.90 13.56
C ASN A 157 -10.55 18.19 14.28
N ILE A 158 -10.39 19.28 13.52
CA ILE A 158 -10.17 20.61 14.08
C ILE A 158 -11.53 21.29 14.26
N PRO A 159 -11.91 21.70 15.48
CA PRO A 159 -13.21 22.35 15.72
C PRO A 159 -13.45 23.54 14.80
N GLY A 160 -14.56 23.53 14.07
CA GLY A 160 -14.94 24.58 13.12
C GLY A 160 -14.27 24.52 11.75
N LYS A 161 -13.43 23.54 11.49
CA LYS A 161 -12.79 23.30 10.19
C LYS A 161 -13.00 21.85 9.75
N GLY A 162 -13.10 21.60 8.46
CA GLY A 162 -13.14 20.23 7.93
C GLY A 162 -11.75 19.56 7.98
N GLY A 163 -11.67 18.27 7.65
CA GLY A 163 -10.41 17.54 7.59
C GLY A 163 -9.39 18.11 6.60
N VAL A 164 -9.89 18.79 5.55
CA VAL A 164 -9.07 19.56 4.58
C VAL A 164 -9.64 20.96 4.50
N PHE A 165 -8.83 21.98 4.72
CA PHE A 165 -9.27 23.36 4.62
C PHE A 165 -8.22 24.26 3.98
N VAL A 166 -8.68 25.38 3.45
CA VAL A 166 -7.83 26.39 2.83
C VAL A 166 -7.76 27.60 3.76
N GLU A 167 -6.58 28.03 4.10
CA GLU A 167 -6.33 29.27 4.83
C GLU A 167 -5.79 30.34 3.89
N ASP A 168 -6.33 31.53 4.02
CA ASP A 168 -5.73 32.72 3.42
C ASP A 168 -4.55 33.15 4.29
N THR A 169 -3.36 33.14 3.74
CA THR A 169 -2.17 33.68 4.41
C THR A 169 -2.10 35.16 4.06
N ASP A 170 -2.53 36.01 5.00
CA ASP A 170 -2.31 37.44 4.89
C ASP A 170 -0.81 37.74 4.89
N ASN A 171 -0.29 38.15 3.76
CA ASN A 171 1.02 38.74 3.67
C ASN A 171 0.81 40.26 3.67
N ASP A 172 0.98 40.89 4.83
CA ASP A 172 0.83 42.35 5.01
C ASP A 172 1.76 43.20 4.13
N ASP A 173 2.73 42.57 3.47
CA ASP A 173 3.80 43.25 2.71
C ASP A 173 3.76 43.05 1.18
N ALA A 174 2.81 42.28 0.66
CA ALA A 174 2.76 42.01 -0.79
C ALA A 174 1.33 42.10 -1.32
N ALA A 175 1.14 42.72 -2.47
CA ALA A 175 -0.13 42.74 -3.23
C ALA A 175 -0.50 41.39 -3.84
N ALA A 176 -0.09 40.27 -3.19
CA ALA A 176 -0.34 38.92 -3.62
C ALA A 176 -1.20 38.19 -2.58
N VAL A 177 -2.32 37.64 -3.01
CA VAL A 177 -3.14 36.73 -2.18
C VAL A 177 -2.50 35.35 -2.23
N SER A 178 -1.95 34.88 -1.12
CA SER A 178 -1.45 33.50 -1.01
C SER A 178 -2.43 32.65 -0.19
N LYS A 179 -2.65 31.42 -0.67
CA LYS A 179 -3.53 30.45 -0.01
C LYS A 179 -2.74 29.22 0.37
N ARG A 180 -2.94 28.75 1.58
CA ARG A 180 -2.35 27.52 2.08
C ARG A 180 -3.44 26.45 2.23
N VAL A 181 -3.21 25.29 1.66
CA VAL A 181 -4.03 24.10 1.94
C VAL A 181 -3.43 23.41 3.16
N TYR A 182 -4.26 23.12 4.14
CA TYR A 182 -3.86 22.43 5.36
C TYR A 182 -4.72 21.18 5.54
N MET A 183 -4.08 20.08 5.89
CA MET A 183 -4.73 18.87 6.33
C MET A 183 -3.81 18.10 7.28
N GLU A 184 -4.38 17.44 8.27
CA GLU A 184 -3.70 16.42 9.06
C GLU A 184 -4.41 15.10 8.81
N ILE A 185 -3.66 14.16 8.26
CA ILE A 185 -4.17 12.87 7.80
C ILE A 185 -3.31 11.76 8.40
N GLY A 186 -3.92 10.64 8.69
CA GLY A 186 -3.25 9.44 9.17
C GLY A 186 -3.90 8.20 8.59
N LEU A 187 -3.22 7.07 8.71
CA LEU A 187 -3.72 5.77 8.29
C LEU A 187 -4.07 4.95 9.55
N GLU A 188 -5.33 4.59 9.69
CA GLU A 188 -5.78 3.61 10.68
C GLU A 188 -5.60 2.21 10.12
N LYS A 189 -4.96 1.35 10.88
CA LYS A 189 -4.59 0.00 10.49
C LYS A 189 -5.16 -0.99 11.50
N GLY A 190 -5.78 -2.02 10.98
CA GLY A 190 -6.28 -3.13 11.78
C GLY A 190 -5.17 -4.08 12.27
N PRO A 191 -5.49 -5.33 12.56
CA PRO A 191 -4.50 -6.32 12.97
C PRO A 191 -3.41 -6.50 11.92
N ALA A 192 -2.15 -6.53 12.37
CA ALA A 192 -1.00 -6.65 11.47
C ALA A 192 -1.02 -7.95 10.67
N GLU A 193 -1.62 -8.99 11.23
CA GLU A 193 -1.77 -10.32 10.65
C GLU A 193 -2.61 -10.36 9.37
N TYR A 194 -3.38 -9.28 9.09
CA TYR A 194 -4.24 -9.20 7.91
C TYR A 194 -3.56 -8.49 6.74
N HIS A 195 -2.30 -8.13 6.92
CA HIS A 195 -1.49 -7.47 5.91
C HIS A 195 -0.15 -8.16 5.76
N ALA A 196 0.42 -8.14 4.56
CA ALA A 196 1.70 -8.77 4.30
C ALA A 196 2.54 -7.98 3.30
N VAL A 197 3.84 -8.22 3.30
CA VAL A 197 4.80 -7.69 2.34
C VAL A 197 5.54 -8.85 1.65
N ILE A 198 5.77 -8.69 0.36
CA ILE A 198 6.65 -9.53 -0.42
C ILE A 198 7.85 -8.65 -0.79
N ASN A 199 9.04 -9.03 -0.35
CA ASN A 199 10.29 -8.33 -0.64
C ASN A 199 11.00 -8.95 -1.83
N GLY A 200 11.91 -8.20 -2.46
CA GLY A 200 12.72 -8.70 -3.57
C GLY A 200 11.98 -8.78 -4.90
N VAL A 201 10.99 -7.93 -5.14
CA VAL A 201 10.13 -7.92 -6.35
C VAL A 201 10.56 -6.90 -7.40
N SER A 202 11.82 -6.58 -7.50
CA SER A 202 12.35 -5.54 -8.41
C SER A 202 12.34 -5.94 -9.87
#